data_e43e29f7c489208c62d4287c839e8f52
#
_entry.id   e43e29f7c489208c62d4287c839e8f52
#
_cell.length_a   1.000
_cell.length_b   1.000
_cell.length_c   1.000
_cell.angle_alpha   90.00
_cell.angle_beta   90.00
_cell.angle_gamma   90.00
#
_symmetry.space_group_name_H-M   'P 1'
#
loop_
_entity.id
_entity.type
_entity.pdbx_description
1 polymer ?
#
loop_
_entity_poly.entity_id
_entity_poly.type
_entity_poly.pdbx_seq_one_letter_code
_entity_poly.pdbx_strand_id
1 'polypeptide(L)' 'MTSFQVSDMTCNHCVKTITVSVHSVAPEASVLCDVPTHTVTISGAHDAQQVEQAIKTAGYTPIKSS' A
#
# COMPACT_ATOMS: atom_id res chain seq x y z
N MET A 1 11.48 -3.19 4.84
CA MET A 1 10.61 -2.07 4.47
C MET A 1 10.42 -2.03 2.97
N THR A 2 9.20 -1.85 2.52
CA THR A 2 8.85 -1.85 1.09
C THR A 2 8.05 -0.59 0.78
N SER A 3 8.37 0.06 -0.33
CA SER A 3 7.66 1.25 -0.77
C SER A 3 7.09 1.07 -2.17
N PHE A 4 5.89 1.58 -2.37
CA PHE A 4 5.21 1.56 -3.67
C PHE A 4 4.81 2.97 -4.05
N GLN A 5 4.91 3.28 -5.34
CA GLN A 5 4.35 4.49 -5.91
C GLN A 5 2.95 4.14 -6.41
N VAL A 6 1.93 4.83 -5.89
CA VAL A 6 0.53 4.58 -6.26
C VAL A 6 -0.07 5.89 -6.74
N SER A 7 0.03 6.13 -8.04
CA SER A 7 -0.35 7.44 -8.61
C SER A 7 -1.85 7.73 -8.54
N ASP A 8 -2.68 6.69 -8.46
CA ASP A 8 -4.13 6.87 -8.31
C ASP A 8 -4.58 6.99 -6.86
N MET A 9 -3.66 7.02 -5.90
CA MET A 9 -3.98 7.32 -4.50
C MET A 9 -4.03 8.83 -4.32
N THR A 10 -5.23 9.42 -4.43
CA THR A 10 -5.38 10.87 -4.49
C THR A 10 -6.19 11.46 -3.34
N CYS A 11 -6.71 10.66 -2.42
CA CYS A 11 -7.53 11.15 -1.31
C CYS A 11 -7.45 10.23 -0.10
N ASN A 12 -7.99 10.70 1.02
CA ASN A 12 -7.96 9.92 2.27
C ASN A 12 -8.76 8.63 2.18
N HIS A 13 -9.80 8.59 1.37
CA HIS A 13 -10.57 7.37 1.16
C HIS A 13 -9.69 6.30 0.51
N CYS A 14 -8.85 6.69 -0.45
CA CYS A 14 -7.90 5.78 -1.08
C CYS A 14 -6.90 5.24 -0.07
N VAL A 15 -6.39 6.10 0.81
CA VAL A 15 -5.48 5.70 1.89
C VAL A 15 -6.12 4.62 2.75
N LYS A 16 -7.37 4.83 3.16
CA LYS A 16 -8.08 3.88 4.01
C LYS A 16 -8.26 2.53 3.30
N THR A 17 -8.67 2.58 2.04
CA THR A 17 -8.91 1.37 1.24
C THR A 17 -7.62 0.56 1.09
N ILE A 18 -6.51 1.22 0.77
CA ILE A 18 -5.22 0.57 0.62
C ILE A 18 -4.77 -0.04 1.94
N THR A 19 -4.91 0.71 3.04
CA THR A 19 -4.51 0.24 4.36
C THR A 19 -5.27 -1.03 4.75
N VAL A 20 -6.58 -1.04 4.55
CA VAL A 20 -7.40 -2.21 4.86
C VAL A 20 -6.98 -3.41 3.99
N SER A 21 -6.76 -3.17 2.70
CA SER A 21 -6.36 -4.24 1.78
C SER A 21 -5.02 -4.84 2.15
N VAL A 22 -4.05 -4.00 2.52
CA VAL A 22 -2.74 -4.48 2.94
C VAL A 22 -2.85 -5.26 4.24
N HIS A 23 -3.63 -4.78 5.20
CA HIS A 23 -3.79 -5.48 6.49
C HIS A 23 -4.50 -6.83 6.33
N SER A 24 -5.23 -7.04 5.26
CA SER A 24 -5.87 -8.35 5.02
C SER A 24 -4.85 -9.45 4.71
N VAL A 25 -3.69 -9.10 4.17
CA VAL A 25 -2.62 -10.05 3.85
C VAL A 25 -1.40 -9.90 4.76
N ALA A 26 -1.30 -8.79 5.46
CA ALA A 26 -0.17 -8.50 6.37
C ALA A 26 -0.69 -7.79 7.61
N PRO A 27 -1.41 -8.49 8.50
CA PRO A 27 -2.08 -7.84 9.63
C PRO A 27 -1.14 -7.24 10.66
N GLU A 28 0.12 -7.67 10.69
CA GLU A 28 1.10 -7.14 11.62
C GLU A 28 1.99 -6.07 11.02
N ALA A 29 1.81 -5.75 9.75
CA ALA A 29 2.60 -4.72 9.09
C ALA A 29 2.08 -3.32 9.42
N SER A 30 2.99 -2.35 9.42
CA SER A 30 2.62 -0.94 9.51
C SER A 30 2.51 -0.36 8.11
N VAL A 31 1.44 0.37 7.85
CA VAL A 31 1.19 0.96 6.54
C VAL A 31 1.18 2.47 6.69
N LEU A 32 2.06 3.15 5.96
CA LEU A 32 2.12 4.61 5.93
C LEU A 32 1.84 5.07 4.51
N CYS A 33 0.77 5.82 4.32
CA CYS A 33 0.40 6.36 3.02
C CYS A 33 0.63 7.87 3.02
N ASP A 34 1.33 8.36 2.00
CA ASP A 34 1.59 9.78 1.82
C ASP A 34 0.95 10.22 0.50
N VAL A 35 -0.18 10.91 0.60
CA VAL A 35 -0.95 11.35 -0.58
C VAL A 35 -0.19 12.35 -1.44
N PRO A 36 0.47 13.39 -0.87
CA PRO A 36 1.21 14.35 -1.70
C PRO A 36 2.28 13.73 -2.59
N THR A 37 2.92 12.66 -2.12
CA THR A 37 3.96 11.98 -2.90
C THR A 37 3.46 10.68 -3.53
N HIS A 38 2.19 10.31 -3.33
CA HIS A 38 1.58 9.08 -3.83
C HIS A 38 2.38 7.84 -3.42
N THR A 39 2.91 7.85 -2.20
CA THR A 39 3.80 6.78 -1.73
C THR A 39 3.14 5.98 -0.62
N VAL A 40 3.23 4.65 -0.72
CA VAL A 40 2.79 3.73 0.33
C VAL A 40 4.03 3.00 0.83
N THR A 41 4.31 3.14 2.14
CA THR A 41 5.46 2.49 2.77
C THR A 41 4.96 1.42 3.74
N ILE A 42 5.47 0.20 3.58
CA ILE A 42 5.11 -0.94 4.40
C ILE A 42 6.32 -1.36 5.23
N SER A 43 6.13 -1.49 6.53
CA SER A 43 7.20 -1.97 7.43
C SER A 43 6.64 -3.05 8.34
N GLY A 44 7.53 -3.81 8.98
CA GLY A 44 7.14 -4.95 9.81
C GLY A 44 7.08 -6.23 9.01
N ALA A 45 6.44 -7.26 9.56
CA ALA A 45 6.37 -8.58 8.92
C ALA A 45 5.38 -8.57 7.77
N HIS A 46 5.88 -8.73 6.55
CA HIS A 46 5.03 -8.75 5.37
C HIS A 46 5.75 -9.43 4.20
N ASP A 47 4.95 -9.82 3.19
CA ASP A 47 5.45 -10.30 1.90
C ASP A 47 5.16 -9.22 0.87
N ALA A 48 6.22 -8.65 0.29
CA ALA A 48 6.08 -7.52 -0.65
C ALA A 48 5.19 -7.88 -1.85
N GLN A 49 5.29 -9.12 -2.32
CA GLN A 49 4.50 -9.58 -3.46
C GLN A 49 3.01 -9.65 -3.12
N GLN A 50 2.68 -10.16 -1.93
CA GLN A 50 1.30 -10.21 -1.48
C GLN A 50 0.73 -8.82 -1.24
N VAL A 51 1.54 -7.91 -0.69
CA VAL A 51 1.13 -6.53 -0.48
C VAL A 51 0.83 -5.84 -1.81
N GLU A 52 1.70 -6.02 -2.79
CA GLU A 52 1.49 -5.47 -4.13
C GLU A 52 0.19 -6.01 -4.73
N GLN A 53 -0.05 -7.30 -4.61
CA GLN A 53 -1.26 -7.93 -5.13
C GLN A 53 -2.51 -7.39 -4.44
N ALA A 54 -2.43 -7.17 -3.12
CA ALA A 54 -3.55 -6.63 -2.36
C ALA A 54 -3.91 -5.21 -2.83
N ILE A 55 -2.92 -4.38 -3.10
CA ILE A 55 -3.15 -3.03 -3.60
C ILE A 55 -3.80 -3.08 -4.99
N LYS A 56 -3.34 -3.98 -5.85
CA LYS A 56 -3.94 -4.17 -7.17
C LYS A 56 -5.39 -4.63 -7.06
N THR A 57 -5.67 -5.56 -6.16
CA THR A 57 -7.03 -6.07 -5.94
C THR A 57 -7.95 -4.97 -5.45
N ALA A 58 -7.42 -4.01 -4.70
CA ALA A 58 -8.19 -2.86 -4.24
C ALA A 58 -8.53 -1.86 -5.36
N GLY A 59 -7.98 -2.06 -6.56
CA GLY A 59 -8.28 -1.21 -7.71
C GLY A 59 -7.23 -0.15 -7.99
N TYR A 60 -6.04 -0.28 -7.42
CA TYR A 60 -4.96 0.69 -7.62
C TYR A 60 -3.81 0.08 -8.41
N THR A 61 -2.88 0.93 -8.84
CA THR A 61 -1.74 0.51 -9.65
C THR A 61 -0.45 0.78 -8.89
N PRO A 62 0.02 -0.17 -8.07
CA PRO A 62 1.25 0.01 -7.31
C PRO A 62 2.47 -0.25 -8.20
N ILE A 63 3.48 0.61 -8.07
CA ILE A 63 4.77 0.42 -8.72
C ILE A 63 5.81 0.38 -7.61
N LYS A 64 6.51 -0.73 -7.48
CA LYS A 64 7.49 -0.90 -6.43
C LYS A 64 8.64 0.07 -6.62
N SER A 65 8.91 0.90 -5.62
CA SER A 65 9.98 1.91 -5.67
C SER A 65 11.16 1.57 -4.76
N SER A 66 11.02 0.60 -3.88
CA SER A 66 12.16 0.13 -3.08
C SER A 66 11.87 -1.19 -2.38
#